data_1250bb2e21c35b20de8d690855eb39a0
#
_entry.id   1250bb2e21c35b20de8d690855eb39a0
#
_cell.length_a   1.000
_cell.length_b   1.000
_cell.length_c   1.000
_cell.angle_alpha   90.00
_cell.angle_beta   90.00
_cell.angle_gamma   90.00
#
_symmetry.space_group_name_H-M   'P 1'
#
loop_
_entity.id
_entity.type
_entity.pdbx_description
1 polymer ?
#
loop_
_entity_poly.entity_id
_entity_poly.type
_entity_poly.pdbx_seq_one_letter_code
_entity_poly.pdbx_strand_id
1 'polypeptide(L)'
;GVGHLAPAEAPQRVAGLIAEIVGVPQPPSKTLEDVHRAGMAVRREVLGEAHVDRAVAGTTDLTADFQHMITQYAWGTIWTRPGLDLRSRSMITLTALVARGHHEELAMHLRAARRNGLSNDEIKELLMQTAIYCGVPDANSAFRIAAEVLPEFDEHPGAPS
;
A
#
# COMPACT_ATOMS: atom_id res chain seq x y z
N GLY A 1 3.48 -41.48 -16.15
CA GLY A 1 2.78 -40.30 -16.65
C GLY A 1 3.45 -39.06 -16.13
N VAL A 2 4.20 -38.38 -16.97
CA VAL A 2 4.82 -37.11 -16.63
C VAL A 2 3.69 -36.07 -16.67
N GLY A 3 3.21 -35.62 -15.50
CA GLY A 3 2.22 -34.56 -15.44
C GLY A 3 2.76 -33.32 -16.16
N HIS A 4 1.95 -32.73 -17.05
CA HIS A 4 2.26 -31.45 -17.67
C HIS A 4 2.30 -30.38 -16.56
N LEU A 5 3.51 -29.95 -16.18
CA LEU A 5 3.71 -28.76 -15.35
C LEU A 5 3.37 -27.53 -16.19
N ALA A 6 2.63 -26.59 -15.61
CA ALA A 6 2.37 -25.32 -16.27
C ALA A 6 3.72 -24.64 -16.63
N PRO A 7 3.86 -24.03 -17.81
CA PRO A 7 5.14 -23.47 -18.28
C PRO A 7 5.79 -22.45 -17.33
N ALA A 8 4.99 -21.79 -16.48
CA ALA A 8 5.48 -20.82 -15.48
C ALA A 8 6.10 -21.47 -14.23
N GLU A 9 5.78 -22.72 -13.92
CA GLU A 9 6.28 -23.42 -12.72
C GLU A 9 7.54 -24.23 -12.99
N ALA A 10 7.71 -24.70 -14.22
CA ALA A 10 8.83 -25.54 -14.60
C ALA A 10 10.22 -24.89 -14.37
N PRO A 11 10.48 -23.64 -14.75
CA PRO A 11 11.79 -23.01 -14.55
C PRO A 11 12.17 -22.88 -13.07
N GLN A 12 11.21 -22.52 -12.20
CA GLN A 12 11.47 -22.35 -10.76
C GLN A 12 11.75 -23.68 -10.08
N ARG A 13 11.05 -24.75 -10.46
CA ARG A 13 11.29 -26.11 -9.93
C ARG A 13 12.62 -26.68 -10.40
N VAL A 14 12.98 -26.45 -11.65
CA VAL A 14 14.29 -26.87 -12.19
C VAL A 14 15.42 -26.10 -11.51
N ALA A 15 15.29 -24.80 -11.35
CA ALA A 15 16.28 -23.99 -10.63
C ALA A 15 16.43 -24.44 -9.17
N GLY A 16 15.33 -24.77 -8.48
CA GLY A 16 15.34 -25.32 -7.14
C GLY A 16 16.07 -26.66 -7.04
N LEU A 17 15.81 -27.58 -7.95
CA LEU A 17 16.48 -28.88 -8.01
C LEU A 17 17.98 -28.75 -8.31
N ILE A 18 18.36 -27.84 -9.22
CA ILE A 18 19.78 -27.58 -9.51
C ILE A 18 20.47 -27.01 -8.29
N ALA A 19 19.85 -26.04 -7.61
CA ALA A 19 20.44 -25.44 -6.39
C ALA A 19 20.59 -26.46 -5.26
N GLU A 20 19.65 -27.38 -5.10
CA GLU A 20 19.76 -28.48 -4.14
C GLU A 20 20.91 -29.45 -4.46
N ILE A 21 21.05 -29.79 -5.75
CA ILE A 21 22.15 -30.70 -6.21
C ILE A 21 23.53 -30.06 -6.03
N VAL A 22 23.65 -28.74 -6.26
CA VAL A 22 24.95 -28.02 -6.12
C VAL A 22 25.15 -27.46 -4.71
N GLY A 23 24.27 -27.75 -3.76
CA GLY A 23 24.41 -27.32 -2.36
C GLY A 23 24.36 -25.80 -2.17
N VAL A 24 23.73 -25.05 -3.12
CA VAL A 24 23.50 -23.62 -2.93
C VAL A 24 22.40 -23.43 -1.90
N PRO A 25 22.66 -22.72 -0.78
CA PRO A 25 21.64 -22.45 0.22
C PRO A 25 20.47 -21.71 -0.42
N GLN A 26 19.27 -22.29 -0.37
CA GLN A 26 18.05 -21.59 -0.76
C GLN A 26 17.81 -20.47 0.25
N PRO A 27 17.46 -19.24 -0.19
CA PRO A 27 17.01 -18.24 0.74
C PRO A 27 15.78 -18.79 1.49
N PRO A 28 15.69 -18.58 2.81
CA PRO A 28 14.57 -19.08 3.59
C PRO A 28 13.26 -18.61 2.95
N SER A 29 12.35 -19.54 2.73
CA SER A 29 11.01 -19.20 2.24
C SER A 29 10.31 -18.34 3.31
N LYS A 30 9.82 -17.17 2.93
CA LYS A 30 9.05 -16.31 3.84
C LYS A 30 7.81 -17.06 4.32
N THR A 31 7.62 -17.15 5.61
CA THR A 31 6.39 -17.67 6.19
C THR A 31 5.27 -16.65 6.05
N LEU A 32 4.00 -17.07 6.18
CA LEU A 32 2.86 -16.14 6.22
C LEU A 32 2.98 -15.14 7.37
N GLU A 33 3.58 -15.56 8.49
CA GLU A 33 3.85 -14.68 9.62
C GLU A 33 4.92 -13.63 9.30
N ASP A 34 5.96 -13.97 8.55
CA ASP A 34 6.96 -13.01 8.06
C ASP A 34 6.33 -11.99 7.12
N VAL A 35 5.42 -12.42 6.25
CA VAL A 35 4.67 -11.53 5.35
C VAL A 35 3.77 -10.60 6.15
N HIS A 36 3.05 -11.11 7.16
CA HIS A 36 2.20 -10.31 8.04
C HIS A 36 3.00 -9.27 8.82
N ARG A 37 4.12 -9.66 9.41
CA ARG A 37 5.02 -8.76 10.16
C ARG A 37 5.57 -7.65 9.27
N ALA A 38 6.06 -7.98 8.08
CA ALA A 38 6.51 -7.00 7.11
C ALA A 38 5.38 -6.08 6.63
N GLY A 39 4.18 -6.64 6.45
CA GLY A 39 2.98 -5.88 6.11
C GLY A 39 2.56 -4.91 7.21
N MET A 40 2.63 -5.32 8.47
CA MET A 40 2.33 -4.44 9.59
C MET A 40 3.35 -3.30 9.71
N ALA A 41 4.64 -3.58 9.46
CA ALA A 41 5.68 -2.56 9.48
C ALA A 41 5.45 -1.49 8.41
N VAL A 42 5.25 -1.89 7.15
CA VAL A 42 5.00 -0.92 6.06
C VAL A 42 3.65 -0.20 6.22
N ARG A 43 2.63 -0.86 6.77
CA ARG A 43 1.34 -0.23 7.08
C ARG A 43 1.50 0.91 8.08
N ARG A 44 2.32 0.72 9.12
CA ARG A 44 2.67 1.75 10.11
C ARG A 44 3.47 2.88 9.49
N GLU A 45 4.46 2.58 8.69
CA GLU A 45 5.25 3.56 7.96
C GLU A 45 4.37 4.47 7.09
N VAL A 46 3.45 3.90 6.32
CA VAL A 46 2.59 4.62 5.38
C VAL A 46 1.45 5.37 6.07
N LEU A 47 0.71 4.71 6.96
CA LEU A 47 -0.50 5.29 7.57
C LEU A 47 -0.21 6.02 8.89
N GLY A 48 0.96 5.81 9.49
CA GLY A 48 1.36 6.33 10.78
C GLY A 48 0.92 5.42 11.94
N GLU A 49 1.77 5.38 12.98
CA GLU A 49 1.61 4.53 14.16
C GLU A 49 0.24 4.70 14.83
N ALA A 50 -0.13 5.95 15.16
CA ALA A 50 -1.37 6.24 15.87
C ALA A 50 -2.64 5.82 15.11
N HIS A 51 -2.62 5.85 13.77
CA HIS A 51 -3.74 5.37 12.95
C HIS A 51 -3.85 3.85 13.04
N VAL A 52 -2.73 3.15 12.89
CA VAL A 52 -2.70 1.69 12.91
C VAL A 52 -3.04 1.15 14.30
N ASP A 53 -2.57 1.80 15.37
CA ASP A 53 -2.89 1.42 16.75
C ASP A 53 -4.39 1.52 17.02
N ARG A 54 -5.04 2.60 16.57
CA ARG A 54 -6.51 2.72 16.67
C ARG A 54 -7.23 1.62 15.87
N ALA A 55 -6.76 1.31 14.67
CA ALA A 55 -7.35 0.26 13.85
C ALA A 55 -7.20 -1.13 14.50
N VAL A 56 -6.04 -1.42 15.08
CA VAL A 56 -5.78 -2.67 15.83
C VAL A 56 -6.65 -2.74 17.08
N ALA A 57 -6.70 -1.66 17.87
CA ALA A 57 -7.54 -1.61 19.09
C ALA A 57 -9.04 -1.72 18.79
N GLY A 58 -9.48 -1.27 17.61
CA GLY A 58 -10.88 -1.39 17.16
C GLY A 58 -11.22 -2.72 16.48
N THR A 59 -10.28 -3.66 16.40
CA THR A 59 -10.53 -4.97 15.80
C THR A 59 -11.47 -5.79 16.70
N THR A 60 -12.49 -6.37 16.09
CA THR A 60 -13.48 -7.24 16.72
C THR A 60 -13.42 -8.64 16.10
N ASP A 61 -14.10 -9.62 16.70
CA ASP A 61 -14.19 -10.97 16.12
C ASP A 61 -14.72 -10.95 14.68
N LEU A 62 -15.64 -10.03 14.37
CA LEU A 62 -16.17 -9.85 13.00
C LEU A 62 -15.10 -9.36 12.01
N THR A 63 -14.18 -8.52 12.44
CA THR A 63 -13.24 -7.84 11.55
C THR A 63 -11.82 -8.42 11.58
N ALA A 64 -11.52 -9.31 12.53
CA ALA A 64 -10.18 -9.84 12.76
C ALA A 64 -9.58 -10.52 11.52
N ASP A 65 -10.31 -11.45 10.91
CA ASP A 65 -9.84 -12.18 9.74
C ASP A 65 -9.64 -11.24 8.53
N PHE A 66 -10.53 -10.27 8.36
CA PHE A 66 -10.40 -9.26 7.32
C PHE A 66 -9.16 -8.38 7.54
N GLN A 67 -8.94 -7.90 8.76
CA GLN A 67 -7.75 -7.10 9.09
C GLN A 67 -6.45 -7.91 8.89
N HIS A 68 -6.46 -9.19 9.25
CA HIS A 68 -5.34 -10.08 9.02
C HIS A 68 -5.08 -10.27 7.52
N MET A 69 -6.12 -10.58 6.74
CA MET A 69 -6.04 -10.75 5.30
C MET A 69 -5.48 -9.50 4.60
N ILE A 70 -6.02 -8.31 4.86
CA ILE A 70 -5.53 -7.09 4.20
C ILE A 70 -4.11 -6.75 4.61
N THR A 71 -3.70 -7.04 5.85
CA THR A 71 -2.33 -6.83 6.31
C THR A 71 -1.35 -7.74 5.58
N GLN A 72 -1.68 -8.99 5.37
CA GLN A 72 -0.86 -9.92 4.58
C GLN A 72 -0.89 -9.60 3.09
N TYR A 73 -2.10 -9.49 2.51
CA TYR A 73 -2.27 -9.41 1.06
C TYR A 73 -1.89 -8.03 0.50
N ALA A 74 -2.49 -6.95 1.02
CA ALA A 74 -2.20 -5.62 0.52
C ALA A 74 -0.85 -5.11 1.02
N TRP A 75 -0.67 -5.05 2.33
CA TRP A 75 0.52 -4.45 2.92
C TRP A 75 1.75 -5.35 2.79
N GLY A 76 1.65 -6.63 3.16
CA GLY A 76 2.77 -7.56 3.17
C GLY A 76 3.19 -8.06 1.79
N THR A 77 2.27 -8.14 0.82
CA THR A 77 2.56 -8.69 -0.51
C THR A 77 2.73 -7.61 -1.57
N ILE A 78 1.97 -6.51 -1.51
CA ILE A 78 2.01 -5.47 -2.55
C ILE A 78 2.85 -4.27 -2.13
N TRP A 79 2.57 -3.67 -0.96
CA TRP A 79 3.27 -2.46 -0.53
C TRP A 79 4.75 -2.67 -0.18
N THR A 80 5.15 -3.89 0.15
CA THR A 80 6.56 -4.29 0.37
C THR A 80 7.36 -4.56 -0.91
N ARG A 81 6.73 -4.55 -2.10
CA ARG A 81 7.43 -4.85 -3.36
C ARG A 81 8.38 -3.72 -3.75
N PRO A 82 9.61 -4.05 -4.21
CA PRO A 82 10.62 -3.04 -4.53
C PRO A 82 10.38 -2.32 -5.88
N GLY A 83 9.41 -2.77 -6.70
CA GLY A 83 9.22 -2.26 -8.06
C GLY A 83 8.67 -0.83 -8.15
N LEU A 84 8.04 -0.32 -7.08
CA LEU A 84 7.57 1.05 -6.97
C LEU A 84 7.88 1.56 -5.56
N ASP A 85 8.28 2.81 -5.47
CA ASP A 85 8.46 3.50 -4.19
C ASP A 85 7.11 3.88 -3.54
N LEU A 86 7.15 4.30 -2.27
CA LEU A 86 5.94 4.65 -1.51
C LEU A 86 5.22 5.88 -2.07
N ARG A 87 5.96 6.82 -2.66
CA ARG A 87 5.38 8.01 -3.31
C ARG A 87 4.54 7.60 -4.52
N SER A 88 5.11 6.82 -5.42
CA SER A 88 4.42 6.30 -6.61
C SER A 88 3.19 5.47 -6.24
N ARG A 89 3.31 4.62 -5.20
CA ARG A 89 2.16 3.85 -4.68
C ARG A 89 1.06 4.77 -4.16
N SER A 90 1.43 5.83 -3.42
CA SER A 90 0.46 6.81 -2.93
C SER A 90 -0.26 7.54 -4.06
N MET A 91 0.44 7.94 -5.12
CA MET A 91 -0.17 8.59 -6.29
C MET A 91 -1.21 7.67 -6.96
N ILE A 92 -0.86 6.41 -7.18
CA ILE A 92 -1.76 5.40 -7.77
C ILE A 92 -2.98 5.18 -6.86
N THR A 93 -2.76 5.07 -5.54
CA THR A 93 -3.82 4.84 -4.57
C THR A 93 -4.79 6.04 -4.53
N LEU A 94 -4.29 7.27 -4.45
CA LEU A 94 -5.13 8.47 -4.46
C LEU A 94 -5.99 8.52 -5.73
N THR A 95 -5.40 8.29 -6.90
CA THR A 95 -6.13 8.27 -8.17
C THR A 95 -7.24 7.22 -8.17
N ALA A 96 -6.95 6.00 -7.68
CA ALA A 96 -7.93 4.92 -7.60
C ALA A 96 -9.08 5.24 -6.64
N LEU A 97 -8.80 5.87 -5.48
CA LEU A 97 -9.79 6.25 -4.49
C LEU A 97 -10.72 7.35 -5.01
N VAL A 98 -10.18 8.35 -5.74
CA VAL A 98 -10.98 9.37 -6.40
C VAL A 98 -11.89 8.74 -7.45
N ALA A 99 -11.34 7.91 -8.32
CA ALA A 99 -12.09 7.23 -9.39
C ALA A 99 -13.22 6.31 -8.87
N ARG A 100 -13.10 5.84 -7.62
CA ARG A 100 -14.08 4.97 -6.98
C ARG A 100 -15.00 5.68 -5.99
N GLY A 101 -14.80 6.98 -5.74
CA GLY A 101 -15.59 7.75 -4.78
C GLY A 101 -15.39 7.31 -3.30
N HIS A 102 -14.24 6.72 -2.97
CA HIS A 102 -13.92 6.28 -1.60
C HIS A 102 -13.37 7.45 -0.77
N HIS A 103 -14.27 8.31 -0.29
CA HIS A 103 -13.93 9.60 0.31
C HIS A 103 -13.26 9.49 1.69
N GLU A 104 -13.68 8.53 2.52
CA GLU A 104 -13.08 8.32 3.85
C GLU A 104 -11.66 7.81 3.73
N GLU A 105 -11.44 6.83 2.86
CA GLU A 105 -10.11 6.30 2.55
C GLU A 105 -9.24 7.35 1.86
N LEU A 106 -9.83 8.22 1.02
CA LEU A 106 -9.11 9.32 0.37
C LEU A 106 -8.50 10.28 1.39
N ALA A 107 -9.26 10.69 2.41
CA ALA A 107 -8.75 11.57 3.48
C ALA A 107 -7.57 10.94 4.23
N MET A 108 -7.66 9.65 4.54
CA MET A 108 -6.58 8.89 5.18
C MET A 108 -5.34 8.81 4.27
N HIS A 109 -5.53 8.48 3.00
CA HIS A 109 -4.43 8.33 2.05
C HIS A 109 -3.81 9.66 1.59
N LEU A 110 -4.50 10.79 1.68
CA LEU A 110 -3.89 12.12 1.54
C LEU A 110 -2.87 12.37 2.64
N ARG A 111 -3.21 12.03 3.90
CA ARG A 111 -2.24 12.09 5.02
C ARG A 111 -1.05 11.16 4.80
N ALA A 112 -1.32 9.94 4.33
CA ALA A 112 -0.27 8.97 4.00
C ALA A 112 0.64 9.48 2.86
N ALA A 113 0.08 10.09 1.83
CA ALA A 113 0.84 10.65 0.72
C ALA A 113 1.80 11.75 1.18
N ARG A 114 1.38 12.62 2.11
CA ARG A 114 2.25 13.62 2.72
C ARG A 114 3.40 12.98 3.51
N ARG A 115 3.13 11.96 4.31
CA ARG A 115 4.17 11.18 5.02
C ARG A 115 5.14 10.50 4.06
N ASN A 116 4.63 9.97 2.96
CA ASN A 116 5.44 9.33 1.91
C ASN A 116 6.19 10.34 1.02
N GLY A 117 6.15 11.64 1.36
CA GLY A 117 6.97 12.69 0.77
C GLY A 117 6.35 13.38 -0.45
N LEU A 118 5.04 13.26 -0.72
CA LEU A 118 4.38 14.11 -1.71
C LEU A 118 4.20 15.51 -1.14
N SER A 119 4.48 16.53 -1.95
CA SER A 119 4.15 17.92 -1.63
C SER A 119 2.67 18.23 -1.88
N ASN A 120 2.18 19.34 -1.33
CA ASN A 120 0.82 19.82 -1.63
C ASN A 120 0.65 20.14 -3.11
N ASP A 121 1.69 20.67 -3.77
CA ASP A 121 1.66 20.96 -5.21
C ASP A 121 1.58 19.67 -6.05
N GLU A 122 2.32 18.64 -5.69
CA GLU A 122 2.24 17.34 -6.38
C GLU A 122 0.86 16.68 -6.21
N ILE A 123 0.26 16.76 -5.01
CA ILE A 123 -1.09 16.29 -4.77
C ILE A 123 -2.10 17.08 -5.60
N LYS A 124 -1.97 18.40 -5.66
CA LYS A 124 -2.80 19.27 -6.51
C LYS A 124 -2.71 18.86 -7.99
N GLU A 125 -1.50 18.67 -8.52
CA GLU A 125 -1.31 18.26 -9.93
C GLU A 125 -1.90 16.87 -10.19
N LEU A 126 -1.76 15.93 -9.24
CA LEU A 126 -2.40 14.62 -9.31
C LEU A 126 -3.93 14.74 -9.39
N LEU A 127 -4.54 15.56 -8.54
CA LEU A 127 -5.99 15.76 -8.55
C LEU A 127 -6.47 16.46 -9.83
N MET A 128 -5.70 17.42 -10.36
CA MET A 128 -5.96 18.05 -11.66
C MET A 128 -5.92 17.02 -12.79
N GLN A 129 -4.88 16.17 -12.84
CA GLN A 129 -4.76 15.09 -13.81
C GLN A 129 -5.95 14.10 -13.69
N THR A 130 -6.32 13.74 -12.47
CA THR A 130 -7.43 12.83 -12.18
C THR A 130 -8.78 13.38 -12.68
N ALA A 131 -8.99 14.71 -12.63
CA ALA A 131 -10.20 15.36 -13.12
C ALA A 131 -10.47 15.08 -14.61
N ILE A 132 -9.42 14.93 -15.41
CA ILE A 132 -9.54 14.65 -16.84
C ILE A 132 -10.04 13.22 -17.12
N TYR A 133 -9.61 12.26 -16.31
CA TYR A 133 -9.90 10.83 -16.53
C TYR A 133 -11.09 10.31 -15.72
N CYS A 134 -11.39 10.92 -14.57
CA CYS A 134 -12.47 10.51 -13.67
C CYS A 134 -13.67 11.46 -13.69
N GLY A 135 -13.49 12.69 -14.22
CA GLY A 135 -14.52 13.70 -14.31
C GLY A 135 -14.45 14.76 -13.20
N VAL A 136 -14.94 15.95 -13.53
CA VAL A 136 -14.89 17.13 -12.65
C VAL A 136 -15.66 16.93 -11.33
N PRO A 137 -16.83 16.25 -11.26
CA PRO A 137 -17.51 16.04 -10.00
C PRO A 137 -16.70 15.25 -8.96
N ASP A 138 -15.98 14.21 -9.39
CA ASP A 138 -15.12 13.40 -8.50
C ASP A 138 -13.91 14.21 -8.02
N ALA A 139 -13.30 14.98 -8.94
CA ALA A 139 -12.22 15.88 -8.59
C ALA A 139 -12.65 16.98 -7.63
N ASN A 140 -13.82 17.60 -7.80
CA ASN A 140 -14.34 18.59 -6.86
C ASN A 140 -14.46 18.02 -5.43
N SER A 141 -14.97 16.79 -5.30
CA SER A 141 -15.04 16.10 -4.02
C SER A 141 -13.64 15.87 -3.43
N ALA A 142 -12.70 15.44 -4.27
CA ALA A 142 -11.32 15.20 -3.85
C ALA A 142 -10.60 16.49 -3.42
N PHE A 143 -10.76 17.60 -4.16
CA PHE A 143 -10.21 18.90 -3.78
C PHE A 143 -10.79 19.44 -2.47
N ARG A 144 -12.08 19.26 -2.23
CA ARG A 144 -12.69 19.65 -0.96
C ARG A 144 -12.07 18.87 0.21
N ILE A 145 -11.92 17.56 0.07
CA ILE A 145 -11.29 16.71 1.10
C ILE A 145 -9.82 17.10 1.30
N ALA A 146 -9.09 17.34 0.21
CA ALA A 146 -7.70 17.78 0.28
C ALA A 146 -7.55 19.12 1.00
N ALA A 147 -8.45 20.08 0.75
CA ALA A 147 -8.46 21.37 1.45
C ALA A 147 -8.71 21.26 2.96
N GLU A 148 -9.42 20.23 3.40
CA GLU A 148 -9.63 19.94 4.82
C GLU A 148 -8.42 19.25 5.48
N VAL A 149 -7.68 18.42 4.72
CA VAL A 149 -6.62 17.55 5.25
C VAL A 149 -5.23 18.17 5.17
N LEU A 150 -4.90 18.81 4.03
CA LEU A 150 -3.52 19.24 3.77
C LEU A 150 -2.99 20.34 4.69
N PRO A 151 -3.80 21.29 5.21
CA PRO A 151 -3.33 22.28 6.17
C PRO A 151 -2.73 21.69 7.45
N GLU A 152 -3.10 20.47 7.85
CA GLU A 152 -2.51 19.77 8.99
C GLU A 152 -0.97 19.63 8.88
N PHE A 153 -0.41 19.67 7.67
CA PHE A 153 1.01 19.52 7.39
C PHE A 153 1.75 20.84 7.18
N ASP A 154 1.03 21.95 7.01
CA ASP A 154 1.63 23.28 6.83
C ASP A 154 1.94 23.95 8.16
N GLU A 155 1.18 23.61 9.22
CA GLU A 155 1.36 24.16 10.57
C GLU A 155 2.59 23.58 11.30
N HIS A 156 3.15 22.44 10.82
CA HIS A 156 4.32 21.78 11.42
C HIS A 156 5.34 21.36 10.34
N PRO A 157 6.02 22.32 9.67
CA PRO A 157 7.06 21.95 8.70
C PRO A 157 8.28 21.42 9.46
N GLY A 158 8.33 20.10 9.69
CA GLY A 158 9.51 19.45 10.27
C GLY A 158 9.30 18.60 11.51
N ALA A 159 8.09 18.21 11.88
CA ALA A 159 7.91 17.17 12.89
C ALA A 159 8.31 15.82 12.26
N PRO A 160 9.33 15.12 12.80
CA PRO A 160 9.66 13.77 12.35
C PRO A 160 8.49 12.85 12.71
N SER A 161 8.07 12.02 11.73
CA SER A 161 7.09 10.95 11.85
C SER A 161 7.54 9.86 12.81
#